data_d3035642a28ffd9ccedfbe8dc3b14c1c
#
_entry.id   d3035642a28ffd9ccedfbe8dc3b14c1c
#
_cell.length_a   1.000
_cell.length_b   1.000
_cell.length_c   1.000
_cell.angle_alpha   90.00
_cell.angle_beta   90.00
_cell.angle_gamma   90.00
#
_symmetry.space_group_name_H-M   'P 1'
#
loop_
_entity.id
_entity.type
_entity.pdbx_description
1 polymer ?
#
loop_
_entity_poly.entity_id
_entity_poly.type
_entity_poly.pdbx_seq_one_letter_code
_entity_poly.pdbx_strand_id
1 'polypeptide(L)'
;MDTDKKSGKVKNFFKKFKLETEDVKKFNGPYVNSYLRLIAYATMTVLTGCVYWGWNGIQEMLYKAGSFEELCEGQADAVFTYIGDLPYIDCGLRKSNINNLYTLTFTTHFAFFIIGGILLDVLGPKIVFIGSQAINLLSWMLICTMPKNETALAASFFMIGATAETIFTPLLTVSHYFPKNRSFVISILGSMRSISFVVPTVLGFIFRSKTFTPNSLYFIGIMYGICGNVLCGIAGGYLLQWKFTSTKQAEPSDQYVDLMINNDVEEEDLDSMELTDQEXPKRENRFKRGLKIMSSSLVAAFKHKQLLEFIIVTLSASLFMTGIGFINKSQREIFENSIGETVVDIYKYFNILTFVPAPFLGLVMDRFGPAVVMAILNISGFLFYMLVSFNSYYTKLIACFFYVVAASLCLSSIYCYLNIRFTKKYFGAQLGIILGLIGVLSFTNNPLYDFAVLKLSHLRPFNFRPVTLGLMGYMAFCSIMSFALIYISATTTPEHLKIKNSQSIETHIIQV
;
A
#
# COMPACT_ATOMS: atom_id res chain seq x y z
N MET A 1 -21.95 42.15 11.46
CA MET A 1 -20.55 42.21 11.96
C MET A 1 -19.89 40.85 12.22
N ASP A 2 -20.59 39.74 12.08
CA ASP A 2 -20.05 38.39 12.36
C ASP A 2 -19.57 37.59 11.12
N THR A 3 -19.97 38.02 9.93
CA THR A 3 -19.59 37.35 8.68
C THR A 3 -18.14 37.60 8.26
N ASP A 4 -17.62 38.80 8.58
CA ASP A 4 -16.22 39.15 8.24
C ASP A 4 -15.18 38.47 9.14
N LYS A 5 -15.52 38.18 10.40
CA LYS A 5 -14.64 37.42 11.31
C LYS A 5 -14.52 35.96 10.91
N LYS A 6 -15.58 35.34 10.38
CA LYS A 6 -15.56 33.96 9.86
C LYS A 6 -14.73 33.85 8.57
N SER A 7 -14.89 34.85 7.67
CA SER A 7 -14.11 34.91 6.41
C SER A 7 -12.60 35.07 6.71
N GLY A 8 -12.23 35.87 7.69
CA GLY A 8 -10.84 36.06 8.12
C GLY A 8 -10.21 34.78 8.69
N LYS A 9 -10.97 34.02 9.50
CA LYS A 9 -10.49 32.73 10.06
C LYS A 9 -10.29 31.67 8.99
N VAL A 10 -11.19 31.59 8.01
CA VAL A 10 -11.09 30.64 6.89
C VAL A 10 -9.91 31.02 5.98
N LYS A 11 -9.75 32.31 5.66
CA LYS A 11 -8.59 32.80 4.88
C LYS A 11 -7.26 32.54 5.61
N ASN A 12 -7.20 32.75 6.92
CA ASN A 12 -6.01 32.45 7.74
C ASN A 12 -5.74 30.95 7.83
N PHE A 13 -6.78 30.12 7.88
CA PHE A 13 -6.65 28.67 7.83
C PHE A 13 -6.00 28.21 6.51
N PHE A 14 -6.52 28.71 5.37
CA PHE A 14 -5.94 28.39 4.06
C PHE A 14 -4.56 29.01 3.83
N LYS A 15 -4.25 30.16 4.44
CA LYS A 15 -2.91 30.77 4.39
C LYS A 15 -1.87 29.93 5.10
N LYS A 16 -2.27 29.19 6.16
CA LYS A 16 -1.43 28.26 6.91
C LYS A 16 -1.11 27.00 6.11
N PHE A 17 -1.91 26.67 5.06
CA PHE A 17 -1.73 25.54 4.17
C PHE A 17 -1.03 25.88 2.85
N LYS A 18 -0.52 27.12 2.70
CA LYS A 18 0.25 27.47 1.51
C LYS A 18 1.58 26.69 1.53
N LEU A 19 1.67 25.73 0.62
CA LEU A 19 2.87 24.91 0.43
C LEU A 19 4.01 25.83 -0.07
N GLU A 20 5.11 25.90 0.69
CA GLU A 20 6.29 26.64 0.24
C GLU A 20 7.10 25.78 -0.74
N THR A 21 7.41 26.35 -1.90
CA THR A 21 8.14 25.68 -2.97
C THR A 21 9.58 26.20 -3.03
N GLU A 22 10.53 25.31 -3.26
CA GLU A 22 11.90 25.69 -3.58
C GLU A 22 12.05 26.01 -5.07
N ASP A 23 13.10 26.79 -5.36
CA ASP A 23 13.41 27.23 -6.73
C ASP A 23 13.78 26.01 -7.60
N VAL A 24 13.01 25.79 -8.64
CA VAL A 24 13.10 24.62 -9.52
C VAL A 24 14.46 24.55 -10.26
N LYS A 25 15.20 25.66 -10.32
CA LYS A 25 16.53 25.75 -10.95
C LYS A 25 17.59 24.83 -10.34
N LYS A 26 17.38 24.39 -9.09
CA LYS A 26 18.29 23.44 -8.42
C LYS A 26 18.15 21.99 -8.92
N PHE A 27 17.11 21.67 -9.69
CA PHE A 27 16.80 20.31 -10.10
C PHE A 27 16.96 20.15 -11.60
N ASN A 28 17.77 19.19 -12.03
CA ASN A 28 18.02 18.85 -13.44
C ASN A 28 16.78 18.20 -14.07
N GLY A 29 15.90 19.00 -14.63
CA GLY A 29 14.68 18.52 -15.28
C GLY A 29 13.92 19.66 -15.96
N PRO A 30 12.82 19.36 -16.66
CA PRO A 30 12.03 20.39 -17.31
C PRO A 30 11.46 21.38 -16.30
N TYR A 31 11.44 22.64 -16.68
CA TYR A 31 10.91 23.72 -15.84
C TYR A 31 9.37 23.62 -15.80
N VAL A 32 8.85 22.96 -14.78
CA VAL A 32 7.41 22.80 -14.54
C VAL A 32 7.13 23.25 -13.11
N ASN A 33 6.10 24.06 -12.96
CA ASN A 33 5.65 24.56 -11.65
C ASN A 33 5.44 23.37 -10.68
N SER A 34 5.95 23.50 -9.46
CA SER A 34 5.93 22.42 -8.43
C SER A 34 4.50 21.93 -8.14
N TYR A 35 3.52 22.83 -8.12
CA TYR A 35 2.12 22.46 -7.91
C TYR A 35 1.55 21.66 -9.10
N LEU A 36 1.87 22.07 -10.32
CA LEU A 36 1.44 21.35 -11.53
C LEU A 36 2.08 19.97 -11.57
N ARG A 37 3.36 19.88 -11.16
CA ARG A 37 4.08 18.59 -11.02
C ARG A 37 3.39 17.70 -9.98
N LEU A 38 3.01 18.26 -8.83
CA LEU A 38 2.28 17.52 -7.78
C LEU A 38 0.92 17.00 -8.30
N ILE A 39 0.17 17.83 -9.01
CA ILE A 39 -1.11 17.43 -9.64
C ILE A 39 -0.88 16.28 -10.64
N ALA A 40 0.13 16.40 -11.49
CA ALA A 40 0.45 15.36 -12.47
C ALA A 40 0.82 14.03 -11.79
N TYR A 41 1.64 14.07 -10.73
CA TYR A 41 2.05 12.86 -9.99
C TYR A 41 0.86 12.28 -9.22
N ALA A 42 -0.01 13.12 -8.65
CA ALA A 42 -1.25 12.69 -8.01
C ALA A 42 -2.18 11.97 -9.03
N THR A 43 -2.32 12.52 -10.23
CA THR A 43 -3.11 11.92 -11.33
C THR A 43 -2.51 10.58 -11.76
N MET A 44 -1.19 10.50 -11.94
CA MET A 44 -0.51 9.24 -12.27
C MET A 44 -0.73 8.20 -11.15
N THR A 45 -0.68 8.62 -9.88
CA THR A 45 -0.96 7.74 -8.73
C THR A 45 -2.39 7.21 -8.77
N VAL A 46 -3.37 8.06 -9.07
CA VAL A 46 -4.78 7.64 -9.19
C VAL A 46 -4.94 6.63 -10.33
N LEU A 47 -4.31 6.88 -11.47
CA LEU A 47 -4.50 6.03 -12.66
C LEU A 47 -3.78 4.68 -12.54
N THR A 48 -2.61 4.61 -11.91
CA THR A 48 -1.76 3.40 -11.95
C THR A 48 -1.17 2.97 -10.60
N GLY A 49 -1.54 3.59 -9.48
CA GLY A 49 -0.90 3.39 -8.18
C GLY A 49 -1.12 2.00 -7.58
N CYS A 50 -2.32 1.71 -7.10
CA CYS A 50 -2.62 0.42 -6.44
C CYS A 50 -3.98 -0.11 -6.92
N VAL A 51 -4.14 -0.17 -8.22
CA VAL A 51 -5.41 -0.42 -8.92
C VAL A 51 -6.04 -1.76 -8.50
N TYR A 52 -5.23 -2.81 -8.26
CA TYR A 52 -5.75 -4.14 -7.93
C TYR A 52 -6.54 -4.19 -6.60
N TRP A 53 -6.39 -3.20 -5.70
CA TRP A 53 -7.20 -3.13 -4.48
C TRP A 53 -8.69 -2.85 -4.77
N GLY A 54 -9.01 -2.34 -5.96
CA GLY A 54 -10.39 -2.30 -6.46
C GLY A 54 -10.84 -3.65 -7.01
N TRP A 55 -10.58 -4.74 -6.26
CA TRP A 55 -10.67 -6.13 -6.69
C TRP A 55 -12.05 -6.50 -7.25
N ASN A 56 -13.12 -5.97 -6.68
CA ASN A 56 -14.47 -6.28 -7.10
C ASN A 56 -14.70 -5.97 -8.59
N GLY A 57 -14.19 -4.82 -9.08
CA GLY A 57 -14.28 -4.48 -10.51
C GLY A 57 -13.52 -5.45 -11.40
N ILE A 58 -12.32 -5.85 -10.97
CA ILE A 58 -11.50 -6.85 -11.68
C ILE A 58 -12.24 -8.21 -11.71
N GLN A 59 -12.72 -8.63 -10.54
CA GLN A 59 -13.46 -9.89 -10.38
C GLN A 59 -14.67 -9.96 -11.32
N GLU A 60 -15.47 -8.89 -11.39
CA GLU A 60 -16.61 -8.81 -12.31
C GLU A 60 -16.19 -8.95 -13.76
N MET A 61 -15.08 -8.29 -14.16
CA MET A 61 -14.57 -8.40 -15.54
C MET A 61 -14.15 -9.84 -15.87
N LEU A 62 -13.47 -10.53 -14.94
CA LEU A 62 -13.02 -11.91 -15.11
C LEU A 62 -14.22 -12.87 -15.20
N TYR A 63 -15.23 -12.70 -14.35
CA TYR A 63 -16.44 -13.51 -14.41
C TYR A 63 -17.18 -13.35 -15.75
N LYS A 64 -17.39 -12.11 -16.18
CA LYS A 64 -18.06 -11.84 -17.47
C LYS A 64 -17.26 -12.37 -18.67
N ALA A 65 -15.92 -12.31 -18.60
CA ALA A 65 -15.05 -12.80 -19.68
C ALA A 65 -14.95 -14.34 -19.74
N GLY A 66 -15.53 -15.05 -18.76
CA GLY A 66 -15.52 -16.51 -18.72
C GLY A 66 -14.23 -17.12 -18.16
N SER A 67 -13.46 -16.37 -17.35
CA SER A 67 -12.25 -16.91 -16.73
C SER A 67 -12.60 -18.08 -15.81
N PHE A 68 -11.86 -19.20 -15.95
CA PHE A 68 -12.03 -20.43 -15.14
C PHE A 68 -13.43 -21.03 -15.21
N GLU A 69 -14.22 -20.74 -16.24
CA GLU A 69 -15.59 -21.24 -16.39
C GLU A 69 -15.62 -22.76 -16.54
N GLU A 70 -14.63 -23.32 -17.21
CA GLU A 70 -14.45 -24.76 -17.43
C GLU A 70 -14.31 -25.56 -16.13
N LEU A 71 -13.86 -24.93 -15.03
CA LEU A 71 -13.74 -25.61 -13.74
C LEU A 71 -15.10 -25.94 -13.10
N CYS A 72 -16.18 -25.34 -13.58
CA CYS A 72 -17.52 -25.59 -13.06
C CYS A 72 -18.25 -26.75 -13.76
N GLU A 73 -17.69 -27.28 -14.85
CA GLU A 73 -18.27 -28.43 -15.57
C GLU A 73 -18.27 -29.67 -14.67
N GLY A 74 -19.46 -30.24 -14.46
CA GLY A 74 -19.62 -31.44 -13.64
C GLY A 74 -19.55 -31.23 -12.13
N GLN A 75 -19.43 -30.00 -11.68
CA GLN A 75 -19.41 -29.71 -10.22
C GLN A 75 -20.85 -29.72 -9.65
N ALA A 76 -21.03 -30.39 -8.53
CA ALA A 76 -22.33 -30.50 -7.86
C ALA A 76 -22.84 -29.16 -7.31
N ASP A 77 -21.92 -28.20 -7.06
CA ASP A 77 -22.24 -26.87 -6.52
C ASP A 77 -22.32 -25.80 -7.62
N ALA A 78 -22.29 -26.20 -8.90
CA ALA A 78 -22.39 -25.26 -10.02
C ALA A 78 -23.79 -24.65 -10.07
N VAL A 79 -23.86 -23.32 -10.04
CA VAL A 79 -25.13 -22.58 -10.10
C VAL A 79 -25.01 -21.43 -11.10
N PHE A 80 -26.11 -21.07 -11.73
CA PHE A 80 -26.20 -19.86 -12.53
C PHE A 80 -26.44 -18.66 -11.62
N THR A 81 -25.61 -17.67 -11.75
CA THR A 81 -25.67 -16.41 -11.00
C THR A 81 -25.68 -15.25 -12.02
N TYR A 82 -25.92 -14.04 -11.58
CA TYR A 82 -26.03 -12.88 -12.47
C TYR A 82 -25.07 -11.77 -12.05
N ILE A 83 -24.46 -11.10 -13.03
CA ILE A 83 -23.80 -9.80 -12.87
C ILE A 83 -24.63 -8.81 -13.70
N GLY A 84 -25.50 -8.06 -13.03
CA GLY A 84 -26.56 -7.32 -13.70
C GLY A 84 -27.53 -8.28 -14.39
N ASP A 85 -27.71 -8.11 -15.70
CA ASP A 85 -28.59 -8.97 -16.52
C ASP A 85 -27.86 -10.16 -17.15
N LEU A 86 -26.57 -10.33 -16.89
CA LEU A 86 -25.74 -11.34 -17.57
C LEU A 86 -25.61 -12.59 -16.69
N PRO A 87 -26.14 -13.74 -17.15
CA PRO A 87 -25.94 -14.99 -16.44
C PRO A 87 -24.51 -15.49 -16.62
N TYR A 88 -23.96 -16.05 -15.57
CA TYR A 88 -22.69 -16.77 -15.59
C TYR A 88 -22.77 -17.98 -14.67
N ILE A 89 -22.02 -19.00 -15.00
CA ILE A 89 -21.94 -20.19 -14.15
C ILE A 89 -20.92 -19.93 -13.02
N ASP A 90 -21.24 -20.34 -11.82
CA ASP A 90 -20.38 -20.12 -10.66
C ASP A 90 -20.30 -21.39 -9.82
N CYS A 91 -19.11 -21.63 -9.26
CA CYS A 91 -18.86 -22.79 -8.40
C CYS A 91 -17.69 -22.46 -7.45
N GLY A 92 -17.49 -23.28 -6.43
CA GLY A 92 -16.44 -23.09 -5.45
C GLY A 92 -15.04 -23.04 -6.04
N LEU A 93 -14.75 -23.92 -6.99
CA LEU A 93 -13.43 -23.97 -7.66
C LEU A 93 -13.16 -22.68 -8.44
N ARG A 94 -14.13 -22.19 -9.20
CA ARG A 94 -14.01 -20.94 -9.96
C ARG A 94 -13.76 -19.75 -9.04
N LYS A 95 -14.55 -19.65 -7.96
CA LYS A 95 -14.38 -18.61 -6.92
C LYS A 95 -12.97 -18.63 -6.33
N SER A 96 -12.51 -19.83 -5.95
CA SER A 96 -11.17 -20.01 -5.37
C SER A 96 -10.09 -19.54 -6.33
N ASN A 97 -10.11 -20.01 -7.60
CA ASN A 97 -9.05 -19.69 -8.58
C ASN A 97 -9.01 -18.18 -8.90
N ILE A 98 -10.18 -17.57 -9.11
CA ILE A 98 -10.24 -16.11 -9.36
C ILE A 98 -9.66 -15.34 -8.14
N ASN A 99 -10.09 -15.67 -6.92
CA ASN A 99 -9.65 -14.93 -5.73
C ASN A 99 -8.20 -15.25 -5.33
N ASN A 100 -7.64 -16.38 -5.75
CA ASN A 100 -6.21 -16.68 -5.57
C ASN A 100 -5.32 -15.76 -6.38
N LEU A 101 -5.79 -15.20 -7.50
CA LEU A 101 -5.08 -14.15 -8.25
C LEU A 101 -4.89 -12.88 -7.41
N TYR A 102 -5.89 -12.51 -6.60
CA TYR A 102 -5.74 -11.39 -5.65
C TYR A 102 -4.63 -11.66 -4.65
N THR A 103 -4.63 -12.85 -4.04
CA THR A 103 -3.57 -13.21 -3.06
C THR A 103 -2.19 -13.19 -3.70
N LEU A 104 -2.08 -13.73 -4.92
CA LEU A 104 -0.82 -13.71 -5.68
C LEU A 104 -0.32 -12.27 -5.87
N THR A 105 -1.20 -11.36 -6.30
CA THR A 105 -0.86 -9.94 -6.50
C THR A 105 -0.45 -9.28 -5.18
N PHE A 106 -1.22 -9.50 -4.13
CA PHE A 106 -0.98 -8.93 -2.80
C PHE A 106 0.36 -9.41 -2.23
N THR A 107 0.63 -10.70 -2.33
CA THR A 107 1.89 -11.30 -1.89
C THR A 107 3.09 -10.73 -2.65
N THR A 108 3.02 -10.70 -3.98
CA THR A 108 4.12 -10.19 -4.81
C THR A 108 4.33 -8.69 -4.61
N HIS A 109 3.27 -7.92 -4.37
CA HIS A 109 3.37 -6.50 -4.04
C HIS A 109 4.31 -6.28 -2.85
N PHE A 110 4.08 -6.99 -1.76
CA PHE A 110 4.89 -6.80 -0.54
C PHE A 110 6.26 -7.50 -0.62
N ALA A 111 6.33 -8.69 -1.21
CA ALA A 111 7.58 -9.42 -1.37
C ALA A 111 8.59 -8.67 -2.27
N PHE A 112 8.11 -8.02 -3.33
CA PHE A 112 8.97 -7.32 -4.29
C PHE A 112 9.32 -5.88 -3.87
N PHE A 113 8.83 -5.40 -2.72
CA PHE A 113 9.13 -4.06 -2.20
C PHE A 113 10.65 -3.83 -2.08
N ILE A 114 11.38 -4.81 -1.54
CA ILE A 114 12.85 -4.72 -1.34
C ILE A 114 13.56 -4.60 -2.70
N ILE A 115 13.16 -5.43 -3.66
CA ILE A 115 13.73 -5.43 -5.02
C ILE A 115 13.46 -4.09 -5.70
N GLY A 116 12.23 -3.57 -5.55
CA GLY A 116 11.83 -2.26 -6.07
C GLY A 116 12.69 -1.13 -5.55
N GLY A 117 13.01 -1.14 -4.25
CA GLY A 117 13.91 -0.16 -3.63
C GLY A 117 15.32 -0.21 -4.23
N ILE A 118 15.88 -1.41 -4.37
CA ILE A 118 17.21 -1.61 -4.97
C ILE A 118 17.22 -1.12 -6.44
N LEU A 119 16.17 -1.44 -7.20
CA LEU A 119 16.05 -0.98 -8.60
C LEU A 119 16.00 0.54 -8.67
N LEU A 120 15.28 1.19 -7.76
CA LEU A 120 15.18 2.65 -7.67
C LEU A 120 16.56 3.28 -7.43
N ASP A 121 17.35 2.72 -6.52
CA ASP A 121 18.71 3.21 -6.20
C ASP A 121 19.69 3.03 -7.37
N VAL A 122 19.59 1.89 -8.05
CA VAL A 122 20.53 1.54 -9.14
C VAL A 122 20.19 2.26 -10.44
N LEU A 123 18.92 2.24 -10.86
CA LEU A 123 18.46 2.71 -12.16
C LEU A 123 17.92 4.15 -12.13
N GLY A 124 17.50 4.61 -10.95
CA GLY A 124 16.89 5.92 -10.78
C GLY A 124 15.39 5.94 -11.08
N PRO A 125 14.68 6.98 -10.60
CA PRO A 125 13.21 7.00 -10.59
C PRO A 125 12.58 6.98 -11.99
N LYS A 126 13.19 7.65 -12.98
CA LYS A 126 12.67 7.71 -14.35
C LYS A 126 12.62 6.33 -15.01
N ILE A 127 13.76 5.61 -14.99
CA ILE A 127 13.87 4.30 -15.65
C ILE A 127 12.95 3.28 -14.98
N VAL A 128 12.95 3.27 -13.63
CA VAL A 128 12.12 2.34 -12.84
C VAL A 128 10.64 2.59 -13.15
N PHE A 129 10.21 3.85 -13.15
CA PHE A 129 8.81 4.20 -13.43
C PHE A 129 8.38 3.76 -14.83
N ILE A 130 9.16 4.13 -15.87
CA ILE A 130 8.82 3.79 -17.27
C ILE A 130 8.79 2.27 -17.47
N GLY A 131 9.80 1.57 -16.95
CA GLY A 131 9.87 0.11 -17.03
C GLY A 131 8.68 -0.57 -16.33
N SER A 132 8.31 -0.06 -15.16
CA SER A 132 7.16 -0.58 -14.41
C SER A 132 5.84 -0.31 -15.12
N GLN A 133 5.67 0.87 -15.74
CA GLN A 133 4.48 1.17 -16.55
C GLN A 133 4.39 0.23 -17.77
N ALA A 134 5.53 -0.07 -18.42
CA ALA A 134 5.56 -1.01 -19.54
C ALA A 134 5.17 -2.43 -19.12
N ILE A 135 5.69 -2.90 -17.98
CA ILE A 135 5.33 -4.23 -17.42
C ILE A 135 3.85 -4.26 -17.02
N ASN A 136 3.35 -3.19 -16.40
CA ASN A 136 1.94 -3.09 -16.00
C ASN A 136 1.01 -3.07 -17.24
N LEU A 137 1.41 -2.34 -18.30
CA LEU A 137 0.70 -2.35 -19.60
C LEU A 137 0.61 -3.79 -20.15
N LEU A 138 1.75 -4.49 -20.20
CA LEU A 138 1.80 -5.88 -20.66
C LEU A 138 0.86 -6.75 -19.82
N SER A 139 0.86 -6.59 -18.49
CA SER A 139 -0.01 -7.34 -17.59
C SER A 139 -1.50 -7.15 -17.92
N TRP A 140 -1.92 -5.89 -18.06
CA TRP A 140 -3.31 -5.58 -18.38
C TRP A 140 -3.70 -6.08 -19.79
N MET A 141 -2.78 -5.98 -20.75
CA MET A 141 -3.01 -6.53 -22.09
C MET A 141 -3.20 -8.05 -22.04
N LEU A 142 -2.37 -8.77 -21.28
CA LEU A 142 -2.51 -10.23 -21.12
C LEU A 142 -3.83 -10.61 -20.45
N ILE A 143 -4.23 -9.93 -19.37
CA ILE A 143 -5.53 -10.18 -18.70
C ILE A 143 -6.67 -10.03 -19.71
N CYS A 144 -6.64 -8.96 -20.51
CA CYS A 144 -7.76 -8.59 -21.36
C CYS A 144 -7.79 -9.36 -22.69
N THR A 145 -6.64 -9.83 -23.19
CA THR A 145 -6.57 -10.61 -24.44
C THR A 145 -6.68 -12.12 -24.19
N MET A 146 -6.24 -12.58 -23.02
CA MET A 146 -6.20 -14.02 -22.69
C MET A 146 -6.93 -14.32 -21.36
N PRO A 147 -8.19 -13.86 -21.17
CA PRO A 147 -8.86 -13.98 -19.86
C PRO A 147 -9.18 -15.43 -19.45
N LYS A 148 -9.12 -16.37 -20.39
CA LYS A 148 -9.37 -17.81 -20.13
C LYS A 148 -8.08 -18.61 -19.93
N ASN A 149 -6.91 -18.00 -20.14
CA ASN A 149 -5.63 -18.69 -19.98
C ASN A 149 -5.11 -18.51 -18.56
N GLU A 150 -5.13 -19.57 -17.77
CA GLU A 150 -4.72 -19.61 -16.37
C GLU A 150 -3.28 -19.09 -16.16
N THR A 151 -2.35 -19.56 -16.99
CA THR A 151 -0.93 -19.17 -16.89
C THR A 151 -0.74 -17.69 -17.21
N ALA A 152 -1.42 -17.18 -18.24
CA ALA A 152 -1.38 -15.75 -18.60
C ALA A 152 -1.95 -14.89 -17.47
N LEU A 153 -3.06 -15.31 -16.86
CA LEU A 153 -3.65 -14.61 -15.71
C LEU A 153 -2.68 -14.61 -14.53
N ALA A 154 -2.13 -15.77 -14.16
CA ALA A 154 -1.19 -15.87 -13.04
C ALA A 154 0.05 -14.97 -13.27
N ALA A 155 0.64 -15.04 -14.47
CA ALA A 155 1.80 -14.19 -14.83
C ALA A 155 1.45 -12.70 -14.76
N SER A 156 0.28 -12.32 -15.25
CA SER A 156 -0.18 -10.92 -15.25
C SER A 156 -0.37 -10.38 -13.82
N PHE A 157 -1.05 -11.13 -12.99
CA PHE A 157 -1.31 -10.72 -11.60
C PHE A 157 -0.04 -10.72 -10.76
N PHE A 158 0.90 -11.62 -11.03
CA PHE A 158 2.26 -11.58 -10.47
C PHE A 158 2.97 -10.26 -10.84
N MET A 159 2.96 -9.89 -12.12
CA MET A 159 3.62 -8.68 -12.63
C MET A 159 2.97 -7.40 -12.08
N ILE A 160 1.62 -7.35 -11.95
CA ILE A 160 0.91 -6.22 -11.33
C ILE A 160 1.40 -6.02 -9.90
N GLY A 161 1.49 -7.10 -9.12
CA GLY A 161 1.98 -7.03 -7.75
C GLY A 161 3.43 -6.55 -7.70
N ALA A 162 4.31 -7.19 -8.46
CA ALA A 162 5.74 -6.88 -8.49
C ALA A 162 6.04 -5.43 -8.88
N THR A 163 5.17 -4.79 -9.69
CA THR A 163 5.36 -3.40 -10.14
C THR A 163 4.61 -2.37 -9.29
N ALA A 164 3.76 -2.76 -8.36
CA ALA A 164 2.90 -1.84 -7.60
C ALA A 164 3.70 -0.75 -6.88
N GLU A 165 4.80 -1.11 -6.19
CA GLU A 165 5.64 -0.14 -5.48
C GLU A 165 6.62 0.59 -6.42
N THR A 166 7.13 -0.06 -7.45
CA THR A 166 8.04 0.58 -8.41
C THR A 166 7.33 1.60 -9.31
N ILE A 167 6.01 1.56 -9.40
CA ILE A 167 5.20 2.64 -9.99
C ILE A 167 5.04 3.79 -8.99
N PHE A 168 4.80 3.51 -7.72
CA PHE A 168 4.43 4.51 -6.72
C PHE A 168 5.65 5.27 -6.15
N THR A 169 6.71 4.55 -5.75
CA THR A 169 7.85 5.15 -5.05
C THR A 169 8.58 6.26 -5.85
N PRO A 170 8.77 6.15 -7.17
CA PRO A 170 9.34 7.26 -7.94
C PRO A 170 8.51 8.55 -7.88
N LEU A 171 7.19 8.45 -7.74
CA LEU A 171 6.30 9.63 -7.67
C LEU A 171 6.45 10.36 -6.32
N LEU A 172 6.88 9.68 -5.26
CA LEU A 172 7.14 10.31 -3.96
C LEU A 172 8.24 11.38 -4.02
N THR A 173 9.08 11.34 -5.06
CA THR A 173 10.16 12.32 -5.28
C THR A 173 9.65 13.76 -5.45
N VAL A 174 8.36 13.94 -5.77
CA VAL A 174 7.76 15.29 -5.83
C VAL A 174 7.85 16.00 -4.47
N SER A 175 7.95 15.27 -3.37
CA SER A 175 8.08 15.84 -2.02
C SER A 175 9.34 16.70 -1.85
N HIS A 176 10.40 16.44 -2.65
CA HIS A 176 11.63 17.25 -2.65
C HIS A 176 11.40 18.70 -3.09
N TYR A 177 10.36 18.95 -3.90
CA TYR A 177 10.01 20.30 -4.35
C TYR A 177 9.26 21.10 -3.27
N PHE A 178 8.92 20.45 -2.11
CA PHE A 178 8.16 21.05 -1.01
C PHE A 178 8.85 20.78 0.34
N PRO A 179 10.06 21.30 0.57
CA PRO A 179 10.88 20.88 1.70
C PRO A 179 10.22 21.11 3.07
N LYS A 180 9.47 22.19 3.23
CA LYS A 180 8.78 22.50 4.51
C LYS A 180 7.49 21.68 4.72
N ASN A 181 6.93 21.08 3.64
CA ASN A 181 5.65 20.36 3.69
C ASN A 181 5.77 18.94 3.14
N ARG A 182 6.95 18.36 3.24
CA ARG A 182 7.31 17.07 2.62
C ARG A 182 6.37 15.94 3.03
N SER A 183 6.15 15.76 4.35
CA SER A 183 5.26 14.72 4.88
C SER A 183 3.82 14.89 4.41
N PHE A 184 3.33 16.12 4.34
CA PHE A 184 1.99 16.41 3.85
C PHE A 184 1.83 16.03 2.37
N VAL A 185 2.82 16.34 1.54
CA VAL A 185 2.82 15.98 0.10
C VAL A 185 2.83 14.45 -0.08
N ILE A 186 3.64 13.73 0.71
CA ILE A 186 3.67 12.26 0.72
C ILE A 186 2.29 11.71 1.13
N SER A 187 1.64 12.30 2.13
CA SER A 187 0.30 11.90 2.58
C SER A 187 -0.77 12.13 1.50
N ILE A 188 -0.66 13.23 0.73
CA ILE A 188 -1.55 13.46 -0.42
C ILE A 188 -1.41 12.31 -1.43
N LEU A 189 -0.18 11.94 -1.81
CA LEU A 189 0.04 10.85 -2.76
C LEU A 189 -0.46 9.52 -2.22
N GLY A 190 -0.27 9.26 -0.92
CA GLY A 190 -0.82 8.08 -0.25
C GLY A 190 -2.35 8.03 -0.32
N SER A 191 -3.01 9.18 -0.14
CA SER A 191 -4.48 9.29 -0.28
C SER A 191 -4.93 9.08 -1.74
N MET A 192 -4.17 9.62 -2.72
CA MET A 192 -4.43 9.41 -4.16
C MET A 192 -4.31 7.92 -4.52
N ARG A 193 -3.42 7.20 -3.85
CA ARG A 193 -3.28 5.75 -4.02
C ARG A 193 -4.55 5.00 -3.62
N SER A 194 -5.24 5.43 -2.56
CA SER A 194 -6.54 4.85 -2.20
C SER A 194 -7.63 5.19 -3.22
N ILE A 195 -7.59 6.38 -3.82
CA ILE A 195 -8.53 6.77 -4.88
C ILE A 195 -8.31 5.89 -6.13
N SER A 196 -7.12 5.33 -6.36
CA SER A 196 -6.86 4.45 -7.52
C SER A 196 -7.76 3.20 -7.54
N PHE A 197 -8.35 2.81 -6.41
CA PHE A 197 -9.29 1.69 -6.33
C PHE A 197 -10.57 1.93 -7.17
N VAL A 198 -10.85 3.18 -7.52
CA VAL A 198 -11.97 3.54 -8.41
C VAL A 198 -11.75 3.05 -9.85
N VAL A 199 -10.50 2.94 -10.29
CA VAL A 199 -10.17 2.63 -11.69
C VAL A 199 -10.80 1.30 -12.14
N PRO A 200 -10.55 0.15 -11.47
CA PRO A 200 -11.18 -1.10 -11.92
C PRO A 200 -12.69 -1.13 -11.69
N THR A 201 -13.21 -0.37 -10.74
CA THR A 201 -14.66 -0.22 -10.54
C THR A 201 -15.30 0.45 -11.78
N VAL A 202 -14.66 1.51 -12.29
CA VAL A 202 -15.10 2.20 -13.52
C VAL A 202 -14.97 1.29 -14.74
N LEU A 203 -13.82 0.60 -14.87
CA LEU A 203 -13.59 -0.32 -15.99
C LEU A 203 -14.60 -1.48 -15.97
N GLY A 204 -14.88 -2.04 -14.78
CA GLY A 204 -15.89 -3.08 -14.59
C GLY A 204 -17.30 -2.58 -14.96
N PHE A 205 -17.65 -1.38 -14.51
CA PHE A 205 -18.93 -0.74 -14.83
C PHE A 205 -19.10 -0.55 -16.35
N ILE A 206 -18.04 -0.06 -17.03
CA ILE A 206 -18.05 0.10 -18.49
C ILE A 206 -18.23 -1.28 -19.16
N PHE A 207 -17.45 -2.27 -18.75
CA PHE A 207 -17.51 -3.62 -19.33
C PHE A 207 -18.84 -4.33 -19.05
N ARG A 208 -19.49 -4.03 -17.92
CA ARG A 208 -20.81 -4.58 -17.56
C ARG A 208 -21.91 -4.19 -18.56
N SER A 209 -21.76 -3.05 -19.26
CA SER A 209 -22.70 -2.56 -20.27
C SER A 209 -23.02 -3.65 -21.31
N LYS A 210 -24.26 -3.65 -21.81
CA LYS A 210 -24.75 -4.58 -22.87
C LYS A 210 -24.00 -4.45 -24.20
N THR A 211 -23.33 -3.30 -24.41
CA THR A 211 -22.51 -3.03 -25.60
C THR A 211 -21.31 -3.98 -25.70
N PHE A 212 -20.76 -4.42 -24.56
CA PHE A 212 -19.56 -5.26 -24.52
C PHE A 212 -19.94 -6.74 -24.32
N THR A 213 -19.51 -7.58 -25.26
CA THR A 213 -19.62 -9.04 -25.17
C THR A 213 -18.51 -9.59 -24.25
N PRO A 214 -18.64 -10.83 -23.74
CA PRO A 214 -17.55 -11.47 -22.97
C PRO A 214 -16.20 -11.46 -23.69
N ASN A 215 -16.20 -11.62 -25.02
CA ASN A 215 -14.98 -11.67 -25.84
C ASN A 215 -14.37 -10.26 -26.10
N SER A 216 -15.06 -9.17 -25.75
CA SER A 216 -14.59 -7.81 -26.04
C SER A 216 -13.82 -7.16 -24.89
N LEU A 217 -13.36 -7.95 -23.90
CA LEU A 217 -12.55 -7.43 -22.77
C LEU A 217 -11.29 -6.71 -23.26
N TYR A 218 -10.72 -7.11 -24.40
CA TYR A 218 -9.52 -6.48 -24.98
C TYR A 218 -9.69 -4.97 -25.23
N PHE A 219 -10.91 -4.49 -25.52
CA PHE A 219 -11.17 -3.04 -25.65
C PHE A 219 -10.91 -2.30 -24.32
N ILE A 220 -11.30 -2.90 -23.20
CA ILE A 220 -11.03 -2.35 -21.86
C ILE A 220 -9.53 -2.29 -21.62
N GLY A 221 -8.81 -3.36 -22.00
CA GLY A 221 -7.34 -3.42 -21.91
C GLY A 221 -6.66 -2.31 -22.72
N ILE A 222 -7.08 -2.11 -23.96
CA ILE A 222 -6.53 -1.05 -24.84
C ILE A 222 -6.84 0.32 -24.25
N MET A 223 -8.10 0.57 -23.87
CA MET A 223 -8.52 1.85 -23.30
C MET A 223 -7.71 2.19 -22.03
N TYR A 224 -7.63 1.27 -21.08
CA TYR A 224 -6.86 1.48 -19.85
C TYR A 224 -5.35 1.51 -20.13
N GLY A 225 -4.86 0.67 -21.03
CA GLY A 225 -3.45 0.64 -21.43
C GLY A 225 -2.98 2.01 -21.93
N ILE A 226 -3.78 2.63 -22.80
CA ILE A 226 -3.47 3.97 -23.34
C ILE A 226 -3.66 5.04 -22.27
N CYS A 227 -4.85 5.15 -21.68
CA CYS A 227 -5.21 6.25 -20.76
C CYS A 227 -4.50 6.16 -19.41
N GLY A 228 -4.20 4.96 -18.95
CA GLY A 228 -3.46 4.72 -17.71
C GLY A 228 -1.96 4.61 -17.96
N ASN A 229 -1.53 3.47 -18.50
CA ASN A 229 -0.10 3.11 -18.52
C ASN A 229 0.72 3.94 -19.52
N VAL A 230 0.27 4.08 -20.79
CA VAL A 230 1.05 4.77 -21.83
C VAL A 230 1.16 6.27 -21.50
N LEU A 231 0.03 6.94 -21.23
CA LEU A 231 0.04 8.37 -20.90
C LEU A 231 0.84 8.64 -19.61
N CYS A 232 0.70 7.80 -18.58
CA CYS A 232 1.51 7.93 -17.35
C CYS A 232 3.00 7.69 -17.63
N GLY A 233 3.34 6.71 -18.46
CA GLY A 233 4.71 6.41 -18.86
C GLY A 233 5.35 7.61 -19.57
N ILE A 234 4.64 8.23 -20.53
CA ILE A 234 5.10 9.43 -21.25
C ILE A 234 5.25 10.62 -20.28
N ALA A 235 4.24 10.87 -19.46
CA ALA A 235 4.25 11.97 -18.47
C ALA A 235 5.40 11.78 -17.46
N GLY A 236 5.58 10.58 -16.94
CA GLY A 236 6.68 10.24 -16.03
C GLY A 236 8.04 10.35 -16.73
N GLY A 237 8.12 9.90 -17.97
CA GLY A 237 9.33 10.05 -18.80
C GLY A 237 9.73 11.51 -19.02
N TYR A 238 8.77 12.42 -19.08
CA TYR A 238 9.02 13.86 -19.18
C TYR A 238 9.34 14.48 -17.81
N LEU A 239 8.57 14.18 -16.78
CA LEU A 239 8.58 14.89 -15.49
C LEU A 239 9.58 14.34 -14.47
N LEU A 240 9.88 13.01 -14.48
CA LEU A 240 10.78 12.40 -13.52
C LEU A 240 12.25 12.65 -13.88
N GLN A 241 13.08 12.76 -12.86
CA GLN A 241 14.53 12.94 -13.02
C GLN A 241 15.23 11.61 -13.33
N TRP A 242 16.35 11.65 -14.04
CA TRP A 242 17.16 10.47 -14.36
C TRP A 242 17.82 9.86 -13.12
N LYS A 243 18.40 10.73 -12.27
CA LYS A 243 19.09 10.33 -11.03
C LYS A 243 18.84 11.37 -9.95
N PHE A 244 18.83 10.96 -8.71
CA PHE A 244 18.86 11.88 -7.59
C PHE A 244 20.26 12.48 -7.49
N THR A 245 20.35 13.78 -7.60
CA THR A 245 21.55 14.52 -7.21
C THR A 245 21.43 14.76 -5.71
N SER A 246 22.19 14.01 -4.92
CA SER A 246 22.33 14.28 -3.51
C SER A 246 23.00 15.65 -3.35
N THR A 247 22.24 16.66 -2.98
CA THR A 247 22.80 17.89 -2.46
C THR A 247 23.27 17.60 -1.05
N LYS A 248 24.56 17.75 -0.81
CA LYS A 248 25.27 17.48 0.47
C LYS A 248 24.79 18.32 1.68
N GLN A 249 23.56 18.85 1.67
CA GLN A 249 23.02 19.67 2.75
C GLN A 249 21.52 19.38 2.94
N ALA A 250 21.20 18.17 3.39
CA ALA A 250 19.86 17.88 3.86
C ALA A 250 19.88 17.83 5.39
N GLU A 251 19.06 18.64 6.01
CA GLU A 251 18.82 18.58 7.46
C GLU A 251 18.21 17.21 7.85
N PRO A 252 18.39 16.79 9.11
CA PRO A 252 17.97 15.44 9.56
C PRO A 252 16.49 15.11 9.39
N SER A 253 15.64 16.09 9.08
CA SER A 253 14.20 15.87 8.82
C SER A 253 13.89 15.32 7.43
N ASP A 254 14.86 15.34 6.52
CA ASP A 254 14.63 15.00 5.08
C ASP A 254 14.85 13.52 4.76
N GLN A 255 15.01 12.70 5.77
CA GLN A 255 15.51 11.34 5.65
C GLN A 255 14.51 10.27 5.20
N TYR A 256 13.21 10.59 5.04
CA TYR A 256 12.22 9.53 4.73
C TYR A 256 12.39 8.97 3.32
N VAL A 257 12.65 9.83 2.35
CA VAL A 257 12.94 9.41 0.97
C VAL A 257 14.44 9.13 0.79
N ASP A 258 15.29 9.91 1.44
CA ASP A 258 16.75 9.72 1.39
C ASP A 258 17.21 8.43 2.08
N LEU A 259 16.46 7.92 3.07
CA LEU A 259 16.74 6.63 3.72
C LEU A 259 16.47 5.43 2.81
N MET A 260 15.56 5.59 1.87
CA MET A 260 15.40 4.58 0.81
C MET A 260 16.49 4.72 -0.27
N ILE A 261 17.16 5.87 -0.35
CA ILE A 261 18.00 6.25 -1.49
C ILE A 261 19.49 6.37 -1.13
N ASN A 262 19.81 6.87 0.08
CA ASN A 262 21.21 7.08 0.49
C ASN A 262 21.56 6.29 1.75
N ASN A 263 22.43 5.34 1.57
CA ASN A 263 23.06 4.61 2.66
C ASN A 263 24.29 5.39 3.15
N ASP A 264 24.14 6.11 4.26
CA ASP A 264 25.26 6.69 4.98
C ASP A 264 26.02 5.58 5.73
N VAL A 265 26.91 4.91 5.04
CA VAL A 265 27.83 3.93 5.63
C VAL A 265 29.26 4.51 5.69
N GLU A 266 29.44 5.80 5.55
CA GLU A 266 30.79 6.32 5.32
C GLU A 266 31.34 7.37 6.33
N GLU A 267 30.75 7.55 7.52
CA GLU A 267 31.29 8.59 8.43
C GLU A 267 32.01 8.09 9.69
N GLU A 268 31.95 6.83 10.07
CA GLU A 268 32.60 6.37 11.30
C GLU A 268 33.96 5.67 11.11
N ASP A 269 34.32 5.27 9.87
CA ASP A 269 35.57 4.54 9.61
C ASP A 269 36.66 5.36 8.92
N LEU A 270 36.44 6.65 8.68
CA LEU A 270 37.42 7.46 7.94
C LEU A 270 38.49 8.16 8.79
N ASP A 271 38.32 8.21 10.11
CA ASP A 271 39.31 8.90 10.98
C ASP A 271 40.52 8.06 11.40
N SER A 272 40.63 6.83 10.91
CA SER A 272 41.73 5.92 11.33
C SER A 272 42.56 5.31 10.20
N MET A 273 42.40 5.76 8.94
CA MET A 273 43.23 5.26 7.85
C MET A 273 44.07 6.35 7.18
N GLU A 274 45.33 6.36 7.51
CA GLU A 274 46.35 7.13 6.77
C GLU A 274 46.39 6.73 5.28
N LEU A 275 46.47 7.75 4.44
CA LEU A 275 46.60 7.65 2.99
C LEU A 275 47.79 6.76 2.57
N THR A 276 47.50 5.56 2.13
CA THR A 276 48.42 4.80 1.32
C THR A 276 47.77 4.56 -0.04
N ASP A 277 48.44 5.05 -1.07
CA ASP A 277 48.11 4.86 -2.50
C ASP A 277 47.93 3.36 -2.82
N GLN A 278 46.72 2.87 -2.92
CA GLN A 278 46.45 1.56 -3.55
C GLN A 278 45.08 1.51 -4.22
N GLU A 279 45.15 1.02 -5.42
CA GLU A 279 44.15 0.55 -6.39
C GLU A 279 42.65 0.72 -6.11
N UNK A 280 41.84 1.29 -6.87
CA UNK A 280 40.67 1.35 -6.82
C UNK A 280 40.05 0.23 -6.52
N PRO A 281 39.35 0.34 -5.77
CA PRO A 281 38.62 -0.86 -5.40
C PRO A 281 37.74 -1.33 -6.57
N LYS A 282 37.87 -2.59 -6.89
CA LYS A 282 37.01 -3.28 -7.86
C LYS A 282 35.54 -2.94 -7.55
N ARG A 283 34.84 -2.43 -8.55
CA ARG A 283 33.43 -2.01 -8.53
C ARG A 283 32.57 -3.18 -8.03
N GLU A 284 32.43 -3.30 -6.71
CA GLU A 284 31.57 -4.31 -6.09
C GLU A 284 30.15 -4.17 -6.64
N ASN A 285 29.56 -5.29 -7.04
CA ASN A 285 28.23 -5.31 -7.62
C ASN A 285 27.25 -4.65 -6.64
N ARG A 286 26.66 -3.52 -7.03
CA ARG A 286 25.74 -2.71 -6.20
C ARG A 286 24.62 -3.55 -5.56
N PHE A 287 24.18 -4.60 -6.23
CA PHE A 287 23.17 -5.54 -5.73
C PHE A 287 23.72 -6.33 -4.52
N LYS A 288 24.95 -6.85 -4.62
CA LYS A 288 25.61 -7.57 -3.49
C LYS A 288 25.83 -6.63 -2.30
N ARG A 289 26.22 -5.39 -2.57
CA ARG A 289 26.39 -4.35 -1.53
C ARG A 289 25.05 -4.08 -0.82
N GLY A 290 23.96 -3.91 -1.59
CA GLY A 290 22.61 -3.72 -1.04
C GLY A 290 22.17 -4.90 -0.14
N LEU A 291 22.39 -6.12 -0.58
CA LEU A 291 22.12 -7.35 0.19
C LEU A 291 22.95 -7.42 1.48
N LYS A 292 24.23 -7.04 1.40
CA LYS A 292 25.14 -7.04 2.55
C LYS A 292 24.71 -5.99 3.58
N ILE A 293 24.34 -4.78 3.12
CA ILE A 293 23.82 -3.71 4.00
C ILE A 293 22.52 -4.19 4.69
N MET A 294 21.61 -4.80 3.93
CA MET A 294 20.36 -5.33 4.48
C MET A 294 20.63 -6.42 5.54
N SER A 295 21.55 -7.34 5.29
CA SER A 295 21.89 -8.42 6.24
C SER A 295 22.57 -7.86 7.51
N SER A 296 23.48 -6.89 7.35
CA SER A 296 24.14 -6.26 8.50
C SER A 296 23.17 -5.41 9.33
N SER A 297 22.25 -4.73 8.65
CA SER A 297 21.19 -3.95 9.31
C SER A 297 20.21 -4.84 10.06
N LEU A 298 19.90 -6.01 9.50
CA LEU A 298 19.10 -7.05 10.17
C LEU A 298 19.80 -7.49 11.47
N VAL A 299 21.07 -7.85 11.40
CA VAL A 299 21.85 -8.28 12.58
C VAL A 299 21.92 -7.16 13.62
N ALA A 300 22.14 -5.92 13.19
CA ALA A 300 22.20 -4.76 14.09
C ALA A 300 20.84 -4.48 14.76
N ALA A 301 19.73 -4.61 14.01
CA ALA A 301 18.38 -4.45 14.56
C ALA A 301 18.09 -5.50 15.66
N PHE A 302 18.56 -6.73 15.48
CA PHE A 302 18.36 -7.80 16.48
C PHE A 302 19.25 -7.64 17.72
N LYS A 303 20.31 -6.87 17.67
CA LYS A 303 21.19 -6.59 18.83
C LYS A 303 20.66 -5.46 19.74
N HIS A 304 19.66 -4.71 19.31
CA HIS A 304 19.13 -3.55 20.04
C HIS A 304 18.19 -3.97 21.20
N LYS A 305 18.19 -3.18 22.27
CA LYS A 305 17.27 -3.35 23.43
C LYS A 305 15.77 -3.22 23.05
N GLN A 306 15.47 -2.71 21.87
CA GLN A 306 14.11 -2.54 21.33
C GLN A 306 13.60 -3.77 20.57
N LEU A 307 14.26 -4.91 20.68
CA LEU A 307 13.89 -6.15 19.95
C LEU A 307 12.43 -6.57 20.22
N LEU A 308 12.01 -6.55 21.48
CA LEU A 308 10.64 -6.92 21.84
C LEU A 308 9.61 -5.99 21.19
N GLU A 309 9.85 -4.69 21.23
CA GLU A 309 8.99 -3.69 20.59
C GLU A 309 8.92 -3.93 19.06
N PHE A 310 10.08 -4.22 18.44
CA PHE A 310 10.16 -4.52 17.01
C PHE A 310 9.38 -5.79 16.65
N ILE A 311 9.50 -6.85 17.45
CA ILE A 311 8.76 -8.11 17.24
C ILE A 311 7.25 -7.83 17.33
N ILE A 312 6.79 -7.10 18.35
CA ILE A 312 5.36 -6.80 18.55
C ILE A 312 4.80 -5.98 17.39
N VAL A 313 5.51 -4.92 16.95
CA VAL A 313 5.03 -4.10 15.83
C VAL A 313 5.00 -4.90 14.53
N THR A 314 6.02 -5.73 14.31
CA THR A 314 6.13 -6.57 13.11
C THR A 314 4.97 -7.56 13.04
N LEU A 315 4.70 -8.27 14.14
CA LEU A 315 3.60 -9.25 14.20
C LEU A 315 2.24 -8.54 14.08
N SER A 316 2.00 -7.49 14.87
CA SER A 316 0.75 -6.75 14.84
C SER A 316 0.44 -6.20 13.43
N ALA A 317 1.41 -5.56 12.80
CA ALA A 317 1.27 -4.98 11.47
C ALA A 317 1.04 -6.05 10.41
N SER A 318 1.84 -7.14 10.45
CA SER A 318 1.77 -8.20 9.44
C SER A 318 0.46 -8.99 9.54
N LEU A 319 0.05 -9.31 10.75
CA LEU A 319 -1.22 -10.00 10.99
C LEU A 319 -2.40 -9.11 10.58
N PHE A 320 -2.39 -7.84 10.95
CA PHE A 320 -3.43 -6.87 10.61
C PHE A 320 -3.59 -6.74 9.09
N MET A 321 -2.48 -6.54 8.38
CA MET A 321 -2.48 -6.40 6.91
C MET A 321 -2.98 -7.67 6.21
N THR A 322 -2.63 -8.84 6.73
CA THR A 322 -3.13 -10.13 6.22
C THR A 322 -4.66 -10.22 6.37
N GLY A 323 -5.19 -9.79 7.52
CA GLY A 323 -6.64 -9.74 7.77
C GLY A 323 -7.37 -8.76 6.85
N ILE A 324 -6.79 -7.57 6.59
CA ILE A 324 -7.35 -6.60 5.63
C ILE A 324 -7.31 -7.18 4.20
N GLY A 325 -6.23 -7.88 3.85
CA GLY A 325 -6.09 -8.57 2.57
C GLY A 325 -7.19 -9.62 2.37
N PHE A 326 -7.56 -10.36 3.43
CA PHE A 326 -8.66 -11.33 3.38
C PHE A 326 -10.00 -10.65 3.09
N ILE A 327 -10.28 -9.49 3.70
CA ILE A 327 -11.52 -8.72 3.43
C ILE A 327 -11.58 -8.37 1.93
N ASN A 328 -10.49 -7.83 1.38
CA ASN A 328 -10.45 -7.44 -0.03
C ASN A 328 -10.57 -8.63 -0.99
N LYS A 329 -9.96 -9.77 -0.62
CA LYS A 329 -10.06 -11.01 -1.39
C LYS A 329 -11.50 -11.55 -1.44
N SER A 330 -12.20 -11.56 -0.30
CA SER A 330 -13.48 -12.26 -0.11
C SER A 330 -14.67 -11.30 0.08
N GLN A 331 -14.52 -10.05 -0.37
CA GLN A 331 -15.53 -9.01 -0.15
C GLN A 331 -16.93 -9.42 -0.67
N ARG A 332 -16.98 -10.00 -1.87
CA ARG A 332 -18.23 -10.42 -2.48
C ARG A 332 -18.93 -11.51 -1.62
N GLU A 333 -18.19 -12.54 -1.26
CA GLU A 333 -18.71 -13.70 -0.54
C GLU A 333 -19.12 -13.35 0.90
N ILE A 334 -18.39 -12.45 1.57
CA ILE A 334 -18.73 -12.00 2.92
C ILE A 334 -20.04 -11.23 2.93
N PHE A 335 -20.29 -10.39 1.92
CA PHE A 335 -21.49 -9.53 1.88
C PHE A 335 -22.67 -10.16 1.15
N GLU A 336 -22.42 -10.96 0.11
CA GLU A 336 -23.45 -11.57 -0.75
C GLU A 336 -24.37 -12.56 0.02
N ASN A 337 -23.85 -13.20 1.04
CA ASN A 337 -24.47 -14.34 1.73
C ASN A 337 -25.83 -14.10 2.38
N SER A 338 -26.25 -12.84 2.61
CA SER A 338 -27.45 -12.63 3.41
C SER A 338 -28.50 -11.68 2.81
N ILE A 339 -28.12 -10.78 1.91
CA ILE A 339 -29.00 -9.65 1.54
C ILE A 339 -28.89 -9.31 0.04
N GLY A 340 -28.17 -10.15 -0.71
CA GLY A 340 -27.99 -9.94 -2.15
C GLY A 340 -26.92 -8.94 -2.50
N GLU A 341 -26.89 -8.53 -3.76
CA GLU A 341 -25.83 -7.72 -4.37
C GLU A 341 -25.75 -6.28 -3.83
N THR A 342 -26.80 -5.77 -3.16
CA THR A 342 -26.89 -4.36 -2.75
C THR A 342 -25.74 -3.95 -1.82
N VAL A 343 -25.40 -4.79 -0.84
CA VAL A 343 -24.30 -4.46 0.11
C VAL A 343 -22.95 -4.54 -0.59
N VAL A 344 -22.78 -5.45 -1.53
CA VAL A 344 -21.55 -5.59 -2.34
C VAL A 344 -21.31 -4.31 -3.14
N ASP A 345 -22.35 -3.79 -3.80
CA ASP A 345 -22.26 -2.54 -4.56
C ASP A 345 -21.94 -1.35 -3.68
N ILE A 346 -22.55 -1.28 -2.50
CA ILE A 346 -22.26 -0.22 -1.51
C ILE A 346 -20.80 -0.32 -1.03
N TYR A 347 -20.31 -1.53 -0.75
CA TYR A 347 -18.92 -1.76 -0.29
C TYR A 347 -17.90 -1.21 -1.30
N LYS A 348 -18.15 -1.30 -2.61
CA LYS A 348 -17.25 -0.74 -3.64
C LYS A 348 -16.99 0.76 -3.39
N TYR A 349 -18.04 1.52 -3.05
CA TYR A 349 -17.92 2.95 -2.75
C TYR A 349 -17.19 3.19 -1.44
N PHE A 350 -17.46 2.40 -0.42
CA PHE A 350 -16.75 2.48 0.87
C PHE A 350 -15.26 2.17 0.69
N ASN A 351 -14.89 1.21 -0.15
CA ASN A 351 -13.48 0.89 -0.42
C ASN A 351 -12.75 2.11 -1.02
N ILE A 352 -13.39 2.85 -1.91
CA ILE A 352 -12.84 4.09 -2.48
C ILE A 352 -12.68 5.15 -1.39
N LEU A 353 -13.66 5.26 -0.47
CA LEU A 353 -13.67 6.27 0.59
C LEU A 353 -12.62 6.05 1.71
N THR A 354 -11.76 5.05 1.59
CA THR A 354 -10.69 4.78 2.57
C THR A 354 -9.70 5.96 2.72
N PHE A 355 -9.65 6.87 1.75
CA PHE A 355 -8.83 8.09 1.87
C PHE A 355 -9.42 9.14 2.84
N VAL A 356 -10.73 9.08 3.15
CA VAL A 356 -11.43 10.12 3.93
C VAL A 356 -10.97 10.18 5.39
N PRO A 357 -10.83 9.08 6.14
CA PRO A 357 -10.35 9.16 7.53
C PRO A 357 -8.86 9.53 7.65
N ALA A 358 -8.07 9.38 6.59
CA ALA A 358 -6.62 9.54 6.64
C ALA A 358 -6.16 10.90 7.22
N PRO A 359 -6.69 12.08 6.80
CA PRO A 359 -6.28 13.34 7.41
C PRO A 359 -6.60 13.43 8.91
N PHE A 360 -7.75 12.91 9.34
CA PHE A 360 -8.16 12.91 10.76
C PHE A 360 -7.27 12.01 11.59
N LEU A 361 -7.02 10.80 11.10
CA LEU A 361 -6.11 9.86 11.77
C LEU A 361 -4.67 10.36 11.77
N GLY A 362 -4.27 11.11 10.73
CA GLY A 362 -2.98 11.81 10.70
C GLY A 362 -2.84 12.82 11.84
N LEU A 363 -3.88 13.62 12.11
CA LEU A 363 -3.89 14.55 13.25
C LEU A 363 -3.83 13.80 14.60
N VAL A 364 -4.52 12.66 14.71
CA VAL A 364 -4.45 11.79 15.89
C VAL A 364 -3.01 11.25 16.05
N MET A 365 -2.40 10.84 14.95
CA MET A 365 -1.02 10.33 14.92
C MET A 365 -0.01 11.39 15.39
N ASP A 366 -0.15 12.63 14.91
CA ASP A 366 0.72 13.76 15.31
C ASP A 366 0.56 14.10 16.79
N ARG A 367 -0.66 13.97 17.35
CA ARG A 367 -0.94 14.37 18.73
C ARG A 367 -0.70 13.25 19.74
N PHE A 368 -1.07 12.02 19.42
CA PHE A 368 -1.08 10.89 20.37
C PHE A 368 -0.09 9.78 19.98
N GLY A 369 0.55 9.90 18.83
CA GLY A 369 1.53 8.95 18.34
C GLY A 369 0.95 7.84 17.46
N PRO A 370 1.81 7.17 16.67
CA PRO A 370 1.38 6.15 15.70
C PRO A 370 0.81 4.87 16.34
N ALA A 371 1.24 4.50 17.55
CA ALA A 371 0.71 3.33 18.28
C ALA A 371 -0.80 3.44 18.53
N VAL A 372 -1.28 4.65 18.85
CA VAL A 372 -2.72 4.91 19.07
C VAL A 372 -3.51 4.72 17.77
N VAL A 373 -2.98 5.20 16.65
CA VAL A 373 -3.62 5.01 15.35
C VAL A 373 -3.64 3.52 14.98
N MET A 374 -2.54 2.79 15.19
CA MET A 374 -2.52 1.33 14.96
C MET A 374 -3.60 0.61 15.79
N ALA A 375 -3.81 1.03 17.04
CA ALA A 375 -4.88 0.47 17.88
C ALA A 375 -6.27 0.78 17.30
N ILE A 376 -6.52 2.02 16.85
CA ILE A 376 -7.78 2.41 16.20
C ILE A 376 -8.05 1.54 14.97
N LEU A 377 -7.02 1.32 14.13
CA LEU A 377 -7.15 0.50 12.91
C LEU A 377 -7.46 -0.96 13.29
N ASN A 378 -6.73 -1.53 14.25
CA ASN A 378 -6.92 -2.92 14.68
C ASN A 378 -8.30 -3.15 15.31
N ILE A 379 -8.77 -2.22 16.16
CA ILE A 379 -10.11 -2.25 16.75
C ILE A 379 -11.17 -2.15 15.64
N SER A 380 -10.95 -1.30 14.65
CA SER A 380 -11.86 -1.16 13.49
C SER A 380 -11.93 -2.47 12.70
N GLY A 381 -10.80 -3.14 12.50
CA GLY A 381 -10.76 -4.47 11.87
C GLY A 381 -11.52 -5.53 12.68
N PHE A 382 -11.37 -5.52 14.01
CA PHE A 382 -12.13 -6.39 14.92
C PHE A 382 -13.64 -6.13 14.80
N LEU A 383 -14.05 -4.86 14.83
CA LEU A 383 -15.47 -4.47 14.74
C LEU A 383 -16.05 -4.83 13.37
N PHE A 384 -15.26 -4.71 12.30
CA PHE A 384 -15.66 -5.16 10.96
C PHE A 384 -16.05 -6.64 11.00
N TYR A 385 -15.13 -7.51 11.43
CA TYR A 385 -15.36 -8.97 11.44
C TYR A 385 -16.50 -9.36 12.39
N MET A 386 -16.64 -8.67 13.51
CA MET A 386 -17.75 -8.88 14.44
C MET A 386 -19.09 -8.57 13.75
N LEU A 387 -19.18 -7.42 13.10
CA LEU A 387 -20.44 -6.93 12.51
C LEU A 387 -20.86 -7.73 11.27
N VAL A 388 -19.93 -8.15 10.42
CA VAL A 388 -20.28 -8.96 9.23
C VAL A 388 -20.75 -10.37 9.62
N SER A 389 -20.42 -10.85 10.82
CA SER A 389 -20.87 -12.16 11.31
C SER A 389 -22.38 -12.18 11.62
N PHE A 390 -23.00 -11.01 11.80
CA PHE A 390 -24.45 -10.90 11.99
C PHE A 390 -25.17 -10.86 10.63
N ASN A 391 -26.30 -11.52 10.55
CA ASN A 391 -27.11 -11.60 9.33
C ASN A 391 -28.13 -10.43 9.28
N SER A 392 -27.64 -9.20 9.14
CA SER A 392 -28.47 -8.00 9.06
C SER A 392 -27.87 -6.99 8.10
N TYR A 393 -28.69 -6.37 7.30
CA TYR A 393 -28.31 -5.31 6.35
C TYR A 393 -27.58 -4.15 7.07
N TYR A 394 -28.16 -3.69 8.18
CA TYR A 394 -27.62 -2.54 8.91
C TYR A 394 -26.26 -2.84 9.55
N THR A 395 -26.08 -4.03 10.11
CA THR A 395 -24.78 -4.42 10.69
C THR A 395 -23.69 -4.49 9.62
N LYS A 396 -24.02 -5.01 8.44
CA LYS A 396 -23.07 -5.07 7.31
C LYS A 396 -22.73 -3.68 6.77
N LEU A 397 -23.71 -2.77 6.72
CA LEU A 397 -23.49 -1.38 6.33
C LEU A 397 -22.55 -0.66 7.33
N ILE A 398 -22.77 -0.86 8.64
CA ILE A 398 -21.89 -0.29 9.68
C ILE A 398 -20.48 -0.92 9.59
N ALA A 399 -20.40 -2.22 9.26
CA ALA A 399 -19.12 -2.90 9.03
C ALA A 399 -18.31 -2.20 7.92
N CYS A 400 -18.95 -1.78 6.82
CA CYS A 400 -18.28 -1.04 5.74
C CYS A 400 -17.61 0.24 6.26
N PHE A 401 -18.25 0.96 7.19
CA PHE A 401 -17.65 2.15 7.81
C PHE A 401 -16.39 1.78 8.59
N PHE A 402 -16.41 0.71 9.39
CA PHE A 402 -15.22 0.26 10.13
C PHE A 402 -14.11 -0.22 9.20
N TYR A 403 -14.45 -0.82 8.06
CA TYR A 403 -13.46 -1.16 7.02
C TYR A 403 -12.76 0.10 6.49
N VAL A 404 -13.51 1.17 6.22
CA VAL A 404 -12.95 2.45 5.71
C VAL A 404 -11.89 2.98 6.69
N VAL A 405 -12.19 2.94 7.99
CA VAL A 405 -11.22 3.37 9.02
C VAL A 405 -10.02 2.44 9.05
N ALA A 406 -10.24 1.12 9.10
CA ALA A 406 -9.17 0.11 9.19
C ALA A 406 -8.19 0.19 8.03
N ALA A 407 -8.68 0.37 6.80
CA ALA A 407 -7.86 0.38 5.59
C ALA A 407 -7.16 1.71 5.31
N SER A 408 -7.58 2.82 5.97
CA SER A 408 -7.18 4.18 5.59
C SER A 408 -5.68 4.48 5.75
N LEU A 409 -5.07 4.18 6.89
CA LEU A 409 -3.66 4.45 7.18
C LEU A 409 -2.86 3.17 7.51
N CYS A 410 -3.30 2.03 6.99
CA CYS A 410 -2.72 0.72 7.34
C CYS A 410 -1.20 0.66 7.13
N LEU A 411 -0.68 1.14 6.00
CA LEU A 411 0.77 1.20 5.75
C LEU A 411 1.42 2.43 6.38
N SER A 412 0.77 3.59 6.30
CA SER A 412 1.32 4.85 6.82
C SER A 412 1.57 4.80 8.32
N SER A 413 0.71 4.10 9.08
CA SER A 413 0.91 3.93 10.53
C SER A 413 2.18 3.14 10.85
N ILE A 414 2.50 2.12 10.04
CA ILE A 414 3.73 1.31 10.16
C ILE A 414 4.95 2.21 9.91
N TYR A 415 4.93 2.96 8.81
CA TYR A 415 6.03 3.86 8.42
C TYR A 415 6.29 4.91 9.51
N CYS A 416 5.24 5.53 10.01
CA CYS A 416 5.36 6.54 11.08
C CYS A 416 5.86 5.91 12.39
N TYR A 417 5.39 4.70 12.72
CA TYR A 417 5.84 4.00 13.94
C TYR A 417 7.35 3.75 13.87
N LEU A 418 7.82 3.17 12.78
CA LEU A 418 9.25 2.88 12.60
C LEU A 418 10.09 4.17 12.64
N ASN A 419 9.65 5.21 11.94
CA ASN A 419 10.39 6.48 11.83
C ASN A 419 10.51 7.20 13.17
N ILE A 420 9.50 7.10 14.05
CA ILE A 420 9.47 7.78 15.35
C ILE A 420 10.22 6.96 16.42
N ARG A 421 10.07 5.63 16.42
CA ARG A 421 10.51 4.78 17.52
C ARG A 421 11.89 4.16 17.31
N PHE A 422 12.29 3.95 16.05
CA PHE A 422 13.51 3.22 15.73
C PHE A 422 14.54 4.12 15.04
N THR A 423 15.79 3.69 15.06
CA THR A 423 16.91 4.41 14.44
C THR A 423 16.72 4.47 12.93
N LYS A 424 16.76 5.66 12.37
CA LYS A 424 16.56 5.90 10.92
C LYS A 424 17.57 5.13 10.06
N LYS A 425 18.78 4.89 10.55
CA LYS A 425 19.84 4.12 9.86
C LYS A 425 19.37 2.73 9.38
N TYR A 426 18.44 2.08 10.09
CA TYR A 426 17.96 0.74 9.78
C TYR A 426 16.52 0.70 9.26
N PHE A 427 15.93 1.85 8.95
CA PHE A 427 14.51 2.00 8.58
C PHE A 427 14.12 1.09 7.40
N GLY A 428 14.91 1.11 6.32
CA GLY A 428 14.64 0.30 5.11
C GLY A 428 14.64 -1.20 5.40
N ALA A 429 15.61 -1.68 6.19
CA ALA A 429 15.70 -3.09 6.57
C ALA A 429 14.53 -3.51 7.48
N GLN A 430 14.19 -2.69 8.46
CA GLN A 430 13.08 -2.93 9.38
C GLN A 430 11.74 -2.97 8.62
N LEU A 431 11.52 -2.01 7.75
CA LEU A 431 10.34 -1.96 6.89
C LEU A 431 10.27 -3.17 5.95
N GLY A 432 11.41 -3.54 5.36
CA GLY A 432 11.52 -4.72 4.49
C GLY A 432 11.14 -6.02 5.19
N ILE A 433 11.52 -6.18 6.47
CA ILE A 433 11.14 -7.36 7.29
C ILE A 433 9.61 -7.39 7.45
N ILE A 434 9.00 -6.26 7.85
CA ILE A 434 7.56 -6.18 8.08
C ILE A 434 6.79 -6.47 6.78
N LEU A 435 7.16 -5.79 5.69
CA LEU A 435 6.48 -5.97 4.39
C LEU A 435 6.71 -7.38 3.83
N GLY A 436 7.92 -7.92 3.97
CA GLY A 436 8.22 -9.29 3.58
C GLY A 436 7.36 -10.31 4.34
N LEU A 437 7.20 -10.11 5.65
CA LEU A 437 6.35 -10.98 6.47
C LEU A 437 4.87 -10.85 6.09
N ILE A 438 4.39 -9.63 5.77
CA ILE A 438 3.04 -9.42 5.20
C ILE A 438 2.87 -10.27 3.94
N GLY A 439 3.84 -10.23 3.02
CA GLY A 439 3.81 -11.01 1.78
C GLY A 439 3.69 -12.51 2.06
N VAL A 440 4.54 -13.04 2.94
CA VAL A 440 4.54 -14.48 3.29
C VAL A 440 3.23 -14.89 3.96
N LEU A 441 2.77 -14.13 4.97
CA LEU A 441 1.55 -14.45 5.71
C LEU A 441 0.30 -14.36 4.83
N SER A 442 0.32 -13.51 3.80
CA SER A 442 -0.82 -13.35 2.87
C SER A 442 -1.19 -14.66 2.15
N PHE A 443 -0.24 -15.58 1.99
CA PHE A 443 -0.54 -16.90 1.42
C PHE A 443 -1.52 -17.70 2.29
N THR A 444 -1.62 -17.43 3.60
CA THR A 444 -2.59 -18.10 4.46
C THR A 444 -4.05 -17.76 4.08
N ASN A 445 -4.25 -16.68 3.35
CA ASN A 445 -5.57 -16.29 2.87
C ASN A 445 -6.13 -17.28 1.83
N ASN A 446 -5.28 -18.02 1.11
CA ASN A 446 -5.74 -19.02 0.15
C ASN A 446 -6.41 -20.22 0.84
N PRO A 447 -5.71 -20.98 1.70
CA PRO A 447 -6.37 -22.11 2.36
C PRO A 447 -7.55 -21.68 3.24
N LEU A 448 -7.53 -20.47 3.82
CA LEU A 448 -8.63 -19.96 4.61
C LEU A 448 -9.88 -19.69 3.75
N TYR A 449 -9.68 -19.11 2.57
CA TYR A 449 -10.75 -18.88 1.59
C TYR A 449 -11.30 -20.22 1.06
N ASP A 450 -10.41 -21.13 0.67
CA ASP A 450 -10.77 -22.46 0.14
C ASP A 450 -11.54 -23.28 1.19
N PHE A 451 -11.15 -23.19 2.44
CA PHE A 451 -11.88 -23.81 3.55
C PHE A 451 -13.33 -23.32 3.58
N ALA A 452 -13.55 -22.01 3.49
CA ALA A 452 -14.90 -21.43 3.46
C ALA A 452 -15.72 -21.88 2.24
N VAL A 453 -15.11 -21.81 1.05
CA VAL A 453 -15.82 -22.02 -0.23
C VAL A 453 -16.03 -23.51 -0.53
N LEU A 454 -15.00 -24.37 -0.28
CA LEU A 454 -15.02 -25.77 -0.67
C LEU A 454 -15.48 -26.67 0.49
N LYS A 455 -14.88 -26.53 1.67
CA LYS A 455 -15.18 -27.43 2.82
C LYS A 455 -16.49 -27.07 3.53
N LEU A 456 -16.81 -25.78 3.63
CA LEU A 456 -18.03 -25.31 4.28
C LEU A 456 -19.16 -25.02 3.30
N SER A 457 -19.07 -25.50 2.05
CA SER A 457 -20.07 -25.30 0.99
C SER A 457 -21.49 -25.75 1.43
N HIS A 458 -21.57 -26.78 2.27
CA HIS A 458 -22.84 -27.30 2.82
C HIS A 458 -23.53 -26.30 3.75
N LEU A 459 -22.82 -25.27 4.27
CA LEU A 459 -23.37 -24.23 5.14
C LEU A 459 -23.88 -23.00 4.37
N ARG A 460 -23.85 -23.00 3.03
CA ARG A 460 -24.34 -21.85 2.24
C ARG A 460 -25.77 -21.48 2.66
N PRO A 461 -26.07 -20.19 2.80
CA PRO A 461 -25.29 -19.00 2.49
C PRO A 461 -24.37 -18.51 3.61
N PHE A 462 -24.17 -19.23 4.68
CA PHE A 462 -23.41 -18.81 5.87
C PHE A 462 -22.02 -19.45 5.97
N ASN A 463 -21.50 -19.94 4.85
CA ASN A 463 -20.22 -20.67 4.81
C ASN A 463 -19.00 -19.82 5.22
N PHE A 464 -19.04 -18.50 5.06
CA PHE A 464 -17.96 -17.59 5.52
C PHE A 464 -18.04 -17.23 7.00
N ARG A 465 -19.19 -17.47 7.68
CA ARG A 465 -19.39 -17.09 9.07
C ARG A 465 -18.38 -17.72 10.05
N PRO A 466 -18.06 -19.02 9.97
CA PRO A 466 -17.03 -19.58 10.87
C PRO A 466 -15.65 -18.93 10.68
N VAL A 467 -15.29 -18.60 9.41
CA VAL A 467 -14.01 -17.95 9.09
C VAL A 467 -13.99 -16.50 9.61
N THR A 468 -15.08 -15.74 9.41
CA THR A 468 -15.15 -14.36 9.93
C THR A 468 -15.12 -14.31 11.45
N LEU A 469 -15.71 -15.29 12.14
CA LEU A 469 -15.61 -15.41 13.60
C LEU A 469 -14.18 -15.74 14.06
N GLY A 470 -13.47 -16.60 13.34
CA GLY A 470 -12.05 -16.88 13.58
C GLY A 470 -11.20 -15.63 13.39
N LEU A 471 -11.43 -14.89 12.31
CA LEU A 471 -10.73 -13.64 12.01
C LEU A 471 -11.08 -12.51 12.99
N MET A 472 -12.28 -12.53 13.57
CA MET A 472 -12.64 -11.64 14.67
C MET A 472 -11.71 -11.86 15.89
N GLY A 473 -11.50 -13.11 16.30
CA GLY A 473 -10.55 -13.45 17.37
C GLY A 473 -9.11 -13.06 17.05
N TYR A 474 -8.71 -13.28 15.82
CA TYR A 474 -7.40 -12.89 15.27
C TYR A 474 -7.20 -11.35 15.36
N MET A 475 -8.20 -10.55 14.98
CA MET A 475 -8.13 -9.08 15.06
C MET A 475 -8.20 -8.58 16.52
N ALA A 476 -8.87 -9.30 17.40
CA ALA A 476 -8.84 -9.02 18.85
C ALA A 476 -7.40 -9.16 19.38
N PHE A 477 -6.68 -10.21 18.96
CA PHE A 477 -5.28 -10.41 19.32
C PHE A 477 -4.40 -9.26 18.79
N CYS A 478 -4.60 -8.81 17.55
CA CYS A 478 -3.89 -7.65 17.00
C CYS A 478 -4.16 -6.38 17.80
N SER A 479 -5.39 -6.20 18.28
CA SER A 479 -5.78 -5.06 19.12
C SER A 479 -5.04 -5.10 20.48
N ILE A 480 -4.92 -6.26 21.11
CA ILE A 480 -4.17 -6.44 22.35
C ILE A 480 -2.68 -6.08 22.12
N MET A 481 -2.09 -6.53 21.01
CA MET A 481 -0.71 -6.19 20.66
C MET A 481 -0.53 -4.68 20.47
N SER A 482 -1.52 -3.99 19.89
CA SER A 482 -1.47 -2.52 19.72
C SER A 482 -1.53 -1.80 21.07
N PHE A 483 -2.31 -2.30 22.03
CA PHE A 483 -2.32 -1.76 23.41
C PHE A 483 -0.96 -1.96 24.08
N ALA A 484 -0.31 -3.09 23.86
CA ALA A 484 1.07 -3.30 24.35
C ALA A 484 2.04 -2.28 23.72
N LEU A 485 1.89 -1.96 22.43
CA LEU A 485 2.70 -0.92 21.77
C LEU A 485 2.44 0.48 22.36
N ILE A 486 1.19 0.81 22.68
CA ILE A 486 0.86 2.08 23.34
C ILE A 486 1.57 2.13 24.71
N TYR A 487 1.47 1.07 25.50
CA TYR A 487 2.11 0.99 26.82
C TYR A 487 3.65 1.15 26.70
N ILE A 488 4.28 0.41 25.78
CA ILE A 488 5.72 0.49 25.52
C ILE A 488 6.11 1.92 25.10
N SER A 489 5.37 2.51 24.14
CA SER A 489 5.68 3.86 23.65
C SER A 489 5.51 4.95 24.73
N ALA A 490 4.62 4.73 25.70
CA ALA A 490 4.41 5.65 26.83
C ALA A 490 5.50 5.52 27.91
N THR A 491 6.03 4.30 28.10
CA THR A 491 6.98 4.02 29.21
C THR A 491 8.45 4.08 28.81
N THR A 492 8.76 3.98 27.51
CA THR A 492 10.14 3.95 27.02
C THR A 492 10.43 5.13 26.08
N THR A 493 11.45 5.92 26.40
CA THR A 493 11.95 6.96 25.48
C THR A 493 12.89 6.32 24.45
N PRO A 494 12.74 6.61 23.15
CA PRO A 494 13.66 6.13 22.12
C PRO A 494 15.12 6.54 22.41
N GLU A 495 16.07 5.64 22.20
CA GLU A 495 17.49 5.87 22.48
C GLU A 495 18.06 7.08 21.72
N HIS A 496 17.65 7.29 20.47
CA HIS A 496 18.12 8.43 19.66
C HIS A 496 17.68 9.78 20.24
N LEU A 497 16.55 9.84 20.96
CA LEU A 497 16.10 11.05 21.66
C LEU A 497 16.87 11.26 23.01
N LYS A 498 17.28 10.18 23.65
CA LYS A 498 18.12 10.27 24.85
C LYS A 498 19.49 10.86 24.53
N ILE A 499 20.10 10.42 23.43
CA ILE A 499 21.42 10.93 22.97
C ILE A 499 21.33 12.43 22.65
N LYS A 500 20.27 12.83 21.92
CA LYS A 500 20.07 14.25 21.57
C LYS A 500 19.86 15.13 22.78
N ASN A 501 19.15 14.64 23.79
CA ASN A 501 18.95 15.38 25.08
C ASN A 501 20.24 15.47 25.87
N SER A 502 21.06 14.45 25.93
CA SER A 502 22.36 14.51 26.63
C SER A 502 23.33 15.47 25.94
N GLN A 503 23.37 15.47 24.59
CA GLN A 503 24.20 16.42 23.83
C GLN A 503 23.73 17.87 23.99
N SER A 504 22.42 18.13 24.08
CA SER A 504 21.89 19.47 24.30
C SER A 504 22.19 19.98 25.74
N ILE A 505 22.21 19.08 26.72
CA ILE A 505 22.58 19.39 28.09
C ILE A 505 24.10 19.71 28.19
N GLU A 506 24.93 18.93 27.51
CA GLU A 506 26.40 19.18 27.47
C GLU A 506 26.73 20.52 26.79
N THR A 507 26.04 20.85 25.67
CA THR A 507 26.22 22.15 25.01
C THR A 507 25.78 23.34 25.91
N HIS A 508 24.73 23.18 26.71
CA HIS A 508 24.30 24.21 27.66
C HIS A 508 25.27 24.36 28.82
N ILE A 509 25.90 23.29 29.28
CA ILE A 509 26.89 23.33 30.38
C ILE A 509 28.19 23.99 29.90
N ILE A 510 28.56 23.86 28.64
CA ILE A 510 29.78 24.46 28.07
C ILE A 510 29.59 25.97 27.79
N GLN A 511 28.34 26.45 27.71
CA GLN A 511 28.03 27.86 27.48
C GLN A 511 27.78 28.70 28.77
N VAL A 512 27.83 28.09 29.95
CA VAL A 512 27.74 28.73 31.25
C VAL A 512 29.12 28.75 31.92
#